data_a2272864305238142cf575bbea6ce6ab
#
_entry.id   a2272864305238142cf575bbea6ce6ab
#
_cell.length_a   1.000
_cell.length_b   1.000
_cell.length_c   1.000
_cell.angle_alpha   90.00
_cell.angle_beta   90.00
_cell.angle_gamma   90.00
#
_symmetry.space_group_name_H-M   'P 1'
#
loop_
_entity.id
_entity.type
_entity.pdbx_description
1 polymer ?
#
loop_
_entity_poly.entity_id
_entity_poly.type
_entity_poly.pdbx_seq_one_letter_code
_entity_poly.pdbx_strand_id
1 'polypeptide(L)'
;MDLSIFGYLAAVCTAISFLPQAIKTIKTKNTDGLSLMTYVFLFFGSLFWFIYGIYSKDVPLVATNTLTTGFTFLIVFIILKNRN
;
A
#
# COMPACT_ATOMS: atom_id res chain seq x y z
N MET A 1 -14.59 14.04 -21.98
CA MET A 1 -13.48 14.35 -21.09
C MET A 1 -13.06 13.09 -20.36
N ASP A 2 -11.78 12.79 -20.43
CA ASP A 2 -11.25 11.60 -19.77
C ASP A 2 -10.87 11.94 -18.34
N LEU A 3 -11.49 11.28 -17.36
CA LEU A 3 -11.23 11.51 -15.95
C LEU A 3 -10.08 10.69 -15.41
N SER A 4 -9.40 9.91 -16.26
CA SER A 4 -8.28 9.06 -15.78
C SER A 4 -7.14 9.90 -15.20
N ILE A 5 -7.02 11.17 -15.57
CA ILE A 5 -6.03 12.05 -14.98
C ILE A 5 -6.17 12.15 -13.45
N PHE A 6 -7.40 12.10 -12.94
CA PHE A 6 -7.61 12.13 -11.50
C PHE A 6 -7.11 10.84 -10.85
N GLY A 7 -7.21 9.70 -11.55
CA GLY A 7 -6.63 8.46 -11.07
C GLY A 7 -5.12 8.51 -10.97
N TYR A 8 -4.45 9.07 -11.98
CA TYR A 8 -2.99 9.23 -11.96
C TYR A 8 -2.54 10.22 -10.88
N LEU A 9 -3.28 11.34 -10.74
CA LEU A 9 -2.97 12.31 -9.69
C LEU A 9 -3.14 11.69 -8.31
N ALA A 10 -4.20 10.91 -8.11
CA ALA A 10 -4.43 10.21 -6.84
C ALA A 10 -3.30 9.23 -6.55
N ALA A 11 -2.85 8.49 -7.57
CA ALA A 11 -1.75 7.54 -7.40
C ALA A 11 -0.46 8.25 -6.96
N VAL A 12 -0.14 9.37 -7.60
CA VAL A 12 1.06 10.15 -7.25
C VAL A 12 0.96 10.71 -5.83
N CYS A 13 -0.19 11.30 -5.49
CA CYS A 13 -0.39 11.85 -4.15
C CYS A 13 -0.30 10.77 -3.08
N THR A 14 -0.90 9.62 -3.33
CA THR A 14 -0.84 8.50 -2.40
C THR A 14 0.59 8.01 -2.21
N ALA A 15 1.33 7.86 -3.30
CA ALA A 15 2.73 7.42 -3.23
C ALA A 15 3.58 8.41 -2.45
N ILE A 16 3.44 9.72 -2.72
CA ILE A 16 4.20 10.75 -2.02
C ILE A 16 3.86 10.74 -0.53
N SER A 17 2.60 10.47 -0.19
CA SER A 17 2.14 10.49 1.19
C SER A 17 2.68 9.33 2.00
N PHE A 18 2.69 8.10 1.43
CA PHE A 18 3.01 6.95 2.28
C PHE A 18 4.36 6.29 1.99
N LEU A 19 4.94 6.45 0.79
CA LEU A 19 6.22 5.81 0.47
C LEU A 19 7.35 6.18 1.45
N PRO A 20 7.55 7.47 1.79
CA PRO A 20 8.62 7.81 2.74
C PRO A 20 8.45 7.13 4.09
N GLN A 21 7.22 7.06 4.60
CA GLN A 21 6.94 6.42 5.88
C GLN A 21 7.16 4.91 5.80
N ALA A 22 6.71 4.29 4.71
CA ALA A 22 6.87 2.86 4.50
C ALA A 22 8.35 2.49 4.40
N ILE A 23 9.12 3.26 3.62
CA ILE A 23 10.55 3.02 3.47
C ILE A 23 11.26 3.17 4.82
N LYS A 24 10.92 4.21 5.58
CA LYS A 24 11.51 4.42 6.91
C LYS A 24 11.21 3.24 7.83
N THR A 25 9.98 2.77 7.85
CA THR A 25 9.59 1.62 8.68
C THR A 25 10.38 0.38 8.30
N ILE A 26 10.52 0.13 7.00
CA ILE A 26 11.26 -1.04 6.52
C ILE A 26 12.73 -0.94 6.88
N LYS A 27 13.33 0.24 6.72
CA LYS A 27 14.75 0.44 7.02
C LYS A 27 15.07 0.36 8.51
N THR A 28 14.24 0.98 9.34
CA THR A 28 14.47 1.02 10.79
C THR A 28 13.92 -0.19 11.50
N LYS A 29 12.99 -0.88 10.87
CA LYS A 29 12.24 -2.00 11.46
C LYS A 29 11.53 -1.60 12.76
N ASN A 30 11.24 -0.32 12.90
CA ASN A 30 10.51 0.22 14.05
C ASN A 30 9.03 0.25 13.72
N THR A 31 8.27 -0.60 14.40
CA THR A 31 6.83 -0.70 14.20
C THR A 31 6.03 -0.16 15.38
N ASP A 32 6.68 0.61 16.25
CA ASP A 32 6.00 1.21 17.40
C ASP A 32 4.85 2.08 16.93
N GLY A 33 3.69 1.91 17.55
CA GLY A 33 2.50 2.67 17.18
C GLY A 33 1.74 2.13 16.00
N LEU A 34 2.25 1.09 15.32
CA LEU A 34 1.57 0.50 14.17
C LEU A 34 0.69 -0.66 14.61
N SER A 35 -0.55 -0.66 14.14
CA SER A 35 -1.52 -1.71 14.45
C SER A 35 -1.41 -2.85 13.44
N LEU A 36 -1.13 -4.05 13.93
CA LEU A 36 -1.10 -5.23 13.07
C LEU A 36 -2.42 -5.41 12.32
N MET A 37 -3.54 -5.26 13.04
CA MET A 37 -4.86 -5.43 12.45
C MET A 37 -5.10 -4.45 11.30
N THR A 38 -4.70 -3.18 11.51
CA THR A 38 -4.84 -2.16 10.47
C THR A 38 -4.07 -2.55 9.22
N TYR A 39 -2.83 -2.99 9.37
CA TYR A 39 -2.00 -3.32 8.21
C TYR A 39 -2.42 -4.61 7.54
N VAL A 40 -2.98 -5.57 8.29
CA VAL A 40 -3.56 -6.78 7.69
C VAL A 40 -4.75 -6.40 6.81
N PHE A 41 -5.65 -5.55 7.31
CA PHE A 41 -6.79 -5.11 6.51
C PHE A 41 -6.36 -4.27 5.31
N LEU A 42 -5.34 -3.41 5.47
CA LEU A 42 -4.81 -2.64 4.34
C LEU A 42 -4.21 -3.56 3.28
N PHE A 43 -3.50 -4.60 3.70
CA PHE A 43 -2.92 -5.56 2.78
C PHE A 43 -4.02 -6.25 1.95
N PHE A 44 -5.02 -6.80 2.61
CA PHE A 44 -6.09 -7.49 1.89
C PHE A 44 -6.93 -6.53 1.06
N GLY A 45 -7.21 -5.35 1.57
CA GLY A 45 -7.95 -4.33 0.83
C GLY A 45 -7.24 -3.94 -0.45
N SER A 46 -5.94 -3.65 -0.36
CA SER A 46 -5.17 -3.27 -1.54
C SER A 46 -5.01 -4.44 -2.51
N LEU A 47 -4.89 -5.65 -1.99
CA LEU A 47 -4.81 -6.84 -2.84
C LEU A 47 -6.10 -7.02 -3.65
N PHE A 48 -7.26 -6.87 -3.01
CA PHE A 48 -8.53 -6.98 -3.72
C PHE A 48 -8.70 -5.85 -4.74
N TRP A 49 -8.30 -4.63 -4.41
CA TRP A 49 -8.32 -3.51 -5.36
C TRP A 49 -7.37 -3.76 -6.54
N PHE A 50 -6.21 -4.36 -6.27
CA PHE A 50 -5.26 -4.72 -7.31
C PHE A 50 -5.91 -5.69 -8.30
N ILE A 51 -6.56 -6.73 -7.79
CA ILE A 51 -7.24 -7.73 -8.63
C ILE A 51 -8.36 -7.06 -9.45
N TYR A 52 -9.16 -6.22 -8.81
CA TYR A 52 -10.22 -5.50 -9.50
C TYR A 52 -9.66 -4.56 -10.56
N GLY A 53 -8.53 -3.92 -10.25
CA GLY A 53 -7.87 -3.02 -11.20
C GLY A 53 -7.41 -3.74 -12.46
N ILE A 54 -6.87 -4.94 -12.31
CA ILE A 54 -6.49 -5.75 -13.47
C ILE A 54 -7.73 -6.09 -14.30
N TYR A 55 -8.80 -6.52 -13.64
CA TYR A 55 -10.04 -6.87 -14.32
C TYR A 55 -10.60 -5.68 -15.10
N SER A 56 -10.61 -4.49 -14.49
CA SER A 56 -11.18 -3.29 -15.10
C SER A 56 -10.18 -2.54 -16.00
N LYS A 57 -8.94 -3.04 -16.10
CA LYS A 57 -7.86 -2.43 -16.91
C LYS A 57 -7.56 -1.00 -16.48
N ASP A 58 -7.60 -0.75 -15.17
CA ASP A 58 -7.35 0.57 -14.59
C ASP A 58 -5.88 0.66 -14.15
N VAL A 59 -5.04 1.28 -14.98
CA VAL A 59 -3.60 1.33 -14.76
C VAL A 59 -3.23 2.07 -13.46
N PRO A 60 -3.77 3.27 -13.16
CA PRO A 60 -3.44 3.93 -11.89
C PRO A 60 -3.83 3.11 -10.67
N LEU A 61 -4.97 2.44 -10.72
CA LEU A 61 -5.44 1.61 -9.63
C LEU A 61 -4.52 0.42 -9.40
N VAL A 62 -4.10 -0.25 -10.49
CA VAL A 62 -3.17 -1.37 -10.41
C VAL A 62 -1.83 -0.91 -9.84
N ALA A 63 -1.29 0.19 -10.34
CA ALA A 63 0.02 0.70 -9.90
C ALA A 63 0.00 1.05 -8.41
N THR A 64 -1.00 1.82 -7.97
CA THR A 64 -1.10 2.23 -6.57
C THR A 64 -1.24 1.04 -5.64
N ASN A 65 -2.08 0.10 -6.00
CA ASN A 65 -2.35 -1.04 -5.12
C ASN A 65 -1.25 -2.08 -5.16
N THR A 66 -0.47 -2.17 -6.25
CA THR A 66 0.74 -2.98 -6.28
C THR A 66 1.72 -2.48 -5.21
N LEU A 67 1.96 -1.17 -5.17
CA LEU A 67 2.86 -0.58 -4.16
C LEU A 67 2.32 -0.80 -2.75
N THR A 68 1.04 -0.52 -2.53
CA THR A 68 0.43 -0.65 -1.21
C THR A 68 0.45 -2.10 -0.73
N THR A 69 0.12 -3.05 -1.60
CA THR A 69 0.15 -4.47 -1.26
C THR A 69 1.55 -4.91 -0.86
N GLY A 70 2.55 -4.53 -1.64
CA GLY A 70 3.94 -4.88 -1.36
C GLY A 70 4.43 -4.30 -0.04
N PHE A 71 4.20 -3.00 0.19
CA PHE A 71 4.66 -2.35 1.41
C PHE A 71 3.90 -2.82 2.64
N THR A 72 2.58 -3.01 2.55
CA THR A 72 1.82 -3.50 3.70
C THR A 72 2.21 -4.93 4.05
N PHE A 73 2.50 -5.76 3.04
CA PHE A 73 3.01 -7.11 3.29
C PHE A 73 4.31 -7.07 4.10
N LEU A 74 5.27 -6.24 3.66
CA LEU A 74 6.54 -6.12 4.37
C LEU A 74 6.36 -5.59 5.79
N ILE A 75 5.48 -4.61 5.96
CA ILE A 75 5.22 -4.04 7.29
C ILE A 75 4.58 -5.08 8.20
N VAL A 76 3.60 -5.84 7.72
CA VAL A 76 2.99 -6.92 8.50
C VAL A 76 4.06 -7.94 8.91
N PHE A 77 4.92 -8.30 7.98
CA PHE A 77 6.02 -9.25 8.27
C PHE A 77 6.91 -8.71 9.39
N ILE A 78 7.29 -7.44 9.33
CA ILE A 78 8.14 -6.82 10.35
C ILE A 78 7.44 -6.75 11.70
N ILE A 79 6.16 -6.38 11.71
CA ILE A 79 5.38 -6.35 12.96
C ILE A 79 5.36 -7.74 13.62
N LEU A 80 5.09 -8.77 12.82
CA LEU A 80 5.04 -10.13 13.34
C LEU A 80 6.41 -10.58 13.85
N LYS A 81 7.47 -10.23 13.15
CA LYS A 81 8.82 -10.57 13.56
C LYS A 81 9.20 -9.88 14.87
N ASN A 82 8.77 -8.63 15.05
CA ASN A 82 9.07 -7.86 16.26
C ASN A 82 8.32 -8.39 17.49
N ARG A 83 7.27 -9.18 17.29
CA ARG A 83 6.50 -9.74 18.40
C ARG A 83 7.15 -10.99 19.02
N ASN A 84 8.14 -11.55 18.34
CA ASN A 84 8.83 -12.78 18.81
C ASN A 84 10.07 -12.48 19.62
#